data_956df16890e55b67840a97d50c6daa3d
#
_entry.id   956df16890e55b67840a97d50c6daa3d
#
_cell.length_a   1.000
_cell.length_b   1.000
_cell.length_c   1.000
_cell.angle_alpha   90.00
_cell.angle_beta   90.00
_cell.angle_gamma   90.00
#
_symmetry.space_group_name_H-M   'P 1'
#
loop_
_entity.id
_entity.type
_entity.pdbx_description
1 polymer ?
#
loop_
_entity_poly.entity_id
_entity_poly.type
_entity_poly.pdbx_seq_one_letter_code
_entity_poly.pdbx_strand_id
1 'polypeptide(L)'
;MLKAEGISFGYGKDPVFTDVSLSVTPGSITALLGPSGSGKTTLLKCLAMLQAPQRGRIIIDEQIHDFPLDPNADVPMPWPQLTVVFQQLFLWPHLTLRQNILLPVKRRDPAAVQQKLAELTELFGMAEFLNRYPNETSRGQQQRVALARALMLNPRYILCDEITSALDVEQVGKVLECLNLVREQGVGVLLITHQIGFARRSCNEVVFIDGGQVVEHGGQEQLIQPRTDRFAQFLKMVEAAH
;
A
#
# COMPACT_ATOMS: atom_id res chain seq x y z
N MET A 1 8.30 13.18 -1.83
CA MET A 1 8.68 11.76 -1.84
C MET A 1 8.44 11.18 -0.45
N LEU A 2 7.85 9.97 -0.35
CA LEU A 2 7.78 9.21 0.91
C LEU A 2 9.08 8.43 1.07
N LYS A 3 9.76 8.56 2.23
CA LYS A 3 11.06 7.92 2.49
C LYS A 3 11.16 7.46 3.93
N ALA A 4 11.71 6.29 4.13
CA ALA A 4 12.23 5.82 5.42
C ALA A 4 13.76 5.82 5.37
N GLU A 5 14.41 6.29 6.42
CA GLU A 5 15.86 6.34 6.57
C GLU A 5 16.25 5.68 7.90
N GLY A 6 16.89 4.52 7.82
CA GLY A 6 17.44 3.80 8.96
C GLY A 6 16.42 3.46 10.05
N ILE A 7 15.15 3.25 9.70
CA ILE A 7 14.12 2.96 10.71
C ILE A 7 14.28 1.57 11.29
N SER A 8 14.05 1.47 12.61
CA SER A 8 14.07 0.21 13.35
C SER A 8 12.82 0.12 14.21
N PHE A 9 12.26 -1.09 14.32
CA PHE A 9 11.06 -1.35 15.12
C PHE A 9 11.10 -2.76 15.72
N GLY A 10 10.57 -2.89 16.93
CA GLY A 10 10.41 -4.18 17.61
C GLY A 10 9.30 -4.13 18.65
N TYR A 11 8.79 -5.29 19.00
CA TYR A 11 7.84 -5.45 20.11
C TYR A 11 8.61 -5.82 21.39
N GLY A 12 8.67 -4.87 22.34
CA GLY A 12 9.50 -5.06 23.54
C GLY A 12 10.97 -5.19 23.20
N LYS A 13 11.56 -6.38 23.45
CA LYS A 13 12.98 -6.67 23.16
C LYS A 13 13.19 -7.38 21.83
N ASP A 14 12.13 -7.84 21.18
CA ASP A 14 12.23 -8.62 19.95
C ASP A 14 12.18 -7.69 18.73
N PRO A 15 13.29 -7.54 17.98
CA PRO A 15 13.32 -6.70 16.78
C PRO A 15 12.50 -7.34 15.67
N VAL A 16 11.68 -6.54 15.00
CA VAL A 16 10.94 -6.94 13.79
C VAL A 16 11.73 -6.59 12.55
N PHE A 17 12.31 -5.39 12.54
CA PHE A 17 13.25 -4.95 11.51
C PHE A 17 14.24 -3.92 12.08
N THR A 18 15.42 -3.85 11.46
CA THR A 18 16.53 -2.99 11.92
C THR A 18 17.15 -2.28 10.72
N ASP A 19 17.37 -0.96 10.86
CA ASP A 19 18.08 -0.13 9.87
C ASP A 19 17.50 -0.22 8.45
N VAL A 20 16.18 -0.21 8.35
CA VAL A 20 15.49 -0.30 7.06
C VAL A 20 15.37 1.07 6.42
N SER A 21 15.82 1.16 5.16
CA SER A 21 15.68 2.35 4.32
C SER A 21 14.99 1.99 3.01
N LEU A 22 14.00 2.77 2.61
CA LEU A 22 13.30 2.65 1.33
C LEU A 22 12.66 3.98 0.93
N SER A 23 12.27 4.09 -0.33
CA SER A 23 11.55 5.26 -0.85
C SER A 23 10.38 4.86 -1.75
N VAL A 24 9.37 5.73 -1.80
CA VAL A 24 8.25 5.65 -2.73
C VAL A 24 8.14 6.99 -3.46
N THR A 25 8.35 6.95 -4.75
CA THR A 25 8.31 8.15 -5.61
C THR A 25 6.87 8.39 -6.11
N PRO A 26 6.37 9.64 -6.13
CA PRO A 26 5.10 9.96 -6.78
C PRO A 26 5.08 9.48 -8.24
N GLY A 27 3.96 8.92 -8.68
CA GLY A 27 3.82 8.36 -10.03
C GLY A 27 4.59 7.07 -10.28
N SER A 28 5.01 6.36 -9.22
CA SER A 28 5.65 5.05 -9.33
C SER A 28 5.03 4.03 -8.38
N ILE A 29 5.26 2.75 -8.68
CA ILE A 29 4.89 1.62 -7.81
C ILE A 29 6.17 0.97 -7.31
N THR A 30 6.38 0.97 -6.00
CA THR A 30 7.45 0.25 -5.31
C THR A 30 6.87 -1.05 -4.74
N ALA A 31 7.36 -2.20 -5.19
CA ALA A 31 6.98 -3.50 -4.63
C ALA A 31 7.85 -3.85 -3.41
N LEU A 32 7.23 -4.12 -2.28
CA LEU A 32 7.89 -4.62 -1.08
C LEU A 32 7.64 -6.12 -0.97
N LEU A 33 8.69 -6.91 -1.18
CA LEU A 33 8.68 -8.36 -1.23
C LEU A 33 9.45 -8.97 -0.06
N GLY A 34 9.13 -10.21 0.27
CA GLY A 34 9.83 -10.96 1.30
C GLY A 34 8.99 -12.09 1.88
N PRO A 35 9.57 -13.05 2.60
CA PRO A 35 8.86 -14.15 3.23
C PRO A 35 7.85 -13.66 4.27
N SER A 36 6.91 -14.53 4.65
CA SER A 36 5.99 -14.26 5.76
C SER A 36 6.80 -14.04 7.04
N GLY A 37 6.39 -13.08 7.86
CA GLY A 37 7.11 -12.72 9.10
C GLY A 37 8.33 -11.82 8.91
N SER A 38 8.71 -11.41 7.70
CA SER A 38 9.86 -10.52 7.48
C SER A 38 9.65 -9.06 7.91
N GLY A 39 8.47 -8.71 8.44
CA GLY A 39 8.17 -7.39 8.96
C GLY A 39 7.47 -6.42 8.01
N LYS A 40 7.09 -6.82 6.78
CA LYS A 40 6.50 -5.94 5.74
C LYS A 40 5.28 -5.15 6.21
N THR A 41 4.27 -5.82 6.78
CA THR A 41 3.07 -5.15 7.31
C THR A 41 3.39 -4.20 8.46
N THR A 42 4.35 -4.55 9.32
CA THR A 42 4.81 -3.69 10.41
C THR A 42 5.54 -2.46 9.85
N LEU A 43 6.39 -2.65 8.85
CA LEU A 43 7.07 -1.57 8.14
C LEU A 43 6.07 -0.61 7.48
N LEU A 44 5.05 -1.16 6.80
CA LEU A 44 3.96 -0.37 6.23
C LEU A 44 3.23 0.45 7.30
N LYS A 45 2.92 -0.14 8.46
CA LYS A 45 2.29 0.59 9.59
C LYS A 45 3.19 1.69 10.14
N CYS A 46 4.50 1.49 10.19
CA CYS A 46 5.45 2.53 10.58
C CYS A 46 5.45 3.68 9.55
N LEU A 47 5.53 3.39 8.25
CA LEU A 47 5.45 4.40 7.19
C LEU A 47 4.15 5.21 7.22
N ALA A 48 3.05 4.56 7.59
CA ALA A 48 1.75 5.21 7.77
C ALA A 48 1.59 5.96 9.11
N MET A 49 2.63 6.00 9.95
CA MET A 49 2.60 6.58 11.29
C MET A 49 1.55 5.94 12.23
N LEU A 50 1.09 4.72 11.91
CA LEU A 50 0.19 3.93 12.76
C LEU A 50 0.94 3.19 13.89
N GLN A 51 2.25 3.04 13.72
CA GLN A 51 3.19 2.56 14.74
C GLN A 51 4.45 3.44 14.66
N ALA A 52 4.91 3.93 15.80
CA ALA A 52 6.12 4.75 15.85
C ALA A 52 7.37 3.85 15.82
N PRO A 53 8.29 4.04 14.86
CA PRO A 53 9.61 3.42 14.93
C PRO A 53 10.34 3.77 16.21
N GLN A 54 11.29 2.92 16.61
CA GLN A 54 12.14 3.16 17.78
C GLN A 54 13.34 4.05 17.45
N ARG A 55 13.74 4.07 16.16
CA ARG A 55 14.88 4.85 15.63
C ARG A 55 14.67 5.17 14.16
N GLY A 56 15.45 6.12 13.67
CA GLY A 56 15.52 6.52 12.27
C GLY A 56 14.59 7.68 11.94
N ARG A 57 14.25 7.81 10.68
CA ARG A 57 13.49 8.96 10.17
C ARG A 57 12.47 8.53 9.12
N ILE A 58 11.28 9.16 9.16
CA ILE A 58 10.28 9.07 8.09
C ILE A 58 10.09 10.47 7.52
N ILE A 59 10.15 10.57 6.19
CA ILE A 59 9.98 11.80 5.44
C ILE A 59 8.77 11.63 4.53
N ILE A 60 7.81 12.55 4.62
CA ILE A 60 6.63 12.59 3.77
C ILE A 60 6.60 13.97 3.11
N ASP A 61 7.12 14.03 1.88
CA ASP A 61 7.41 15.27 1.15
C ASP A 61 8.34 16.21 1.94
N GLU A 62 7.81 17.29 2.52
CA GLU A 62 8.55 18.27 3.31
C GLU A 62 8.46 18.00 4.83
N GLN A 63 7.59 17.06 5.24
CA GLN A 63 7.43 16.70 6.65
C GLN A 63 8.46 15.66 7.06
N ILE A 64 9.23 15.97 8.09
CA ILE A 64 10.28 15.10 8.62
C ILE A 64 9.89 14.67 10.04
N HIS A 65 9.90 13.37 10.27
CA HIS A 65 9.63 12.76 11.58
C HIS A 65 10.85 11.96 12.03
N ASP A 66 11.59 12.50 13.00
CA ASP A 66 12.73 11.82 13.64
C ASP A 66 12.25 10.95 14.81
N PHE A 67 12.81 9.76 14.96
CA PHE A 67 12.45 8.81 16.02
C PHE A 67 13.62 8.53 16.97
N PRO A 68 13.33 8.35 18.28
CA PRO A 68 12.00 8.34 18.91
C PRO A 68 11.33 9.71 18.88
N LEU A 69 9.99 9.73 18.74
CA LEU A 69 9.22 10.97 18.81
C LEU A 69 9.32 11.59 20.21
N ASP A 70 9.40 12.92 20.28
CA ASP A 70 9.21 13.63 21.55
C ASP A 70 7.76 13.40 22.03
N PRO A 71 7.56 12.89 23.26
CA PRO A 71 6.22 12.67 23.80
C PRO A 71 5.34 13.93 23.88
N ASN A 72 5.96 15.12 23.88
CA ASN A 72 5.27 16.41 23.93
C ASN A 72 5.13 17.08 22.55
N ALA A 73 5.69 16.50 21.49
CA ALA A 73 5.59 17.07 20.17
C ALA A 73 4.17 16.86 19.59
N ASP A 74 3.62 17.91 19.02
CA ASP A 74 2.44 17.79 18.16
C ASP A 74 2.89 17.23 16.81
N VAL A 75 2.74 15.91 16.63
CA VAL A 75 3.18 15.20 15.44
C VAL A 75 2.05 15.22 14.40
N PRO A 76 2.20 15.95 13.30
CA PRO A 76 1.18 15.98 12.26
C PRO A 76 1.01 14.59 11.65
N MET A 77 -0.23 14.09 11.65
CA MET A 77 -0.55 12.83 11.00
C MET A 77 -0.44 12.96 9.48
N PRO A 78 0.07 11.94 8.76
CA PRO A 78 0.29 11.99 7.31
C PRO A 78 -1.02 12.02 6.49
N TRP A 79 -2.15 11.80 7.14
CA TRP A 79 -3.46 11.88 6.53
C TRP A 79 -3.85 13.34 6.23
N PRO A 80 -4.44 13.67 5.06
CA PRO A 80 -4.89 12.79 3.97
C PRO A 80 -3.83 12.53 2.88
N GLN A 81 -2.61 13.02 3.00
CA GLN A 81 -1.57 12.88 1.96
C GLN A 81 -1.16 11.43 1.74
N LEU A 82 -1.23 10.61 2.79
CA LEU A 82 -0.93 9.19 2.75
C LEU A 82 -2.15 8.40 3.23
N THR A 83 -2.54 7.38 2.46
CA THR A 83 -3.64 6.47 2.79
C THR A 83 -3.19 5.02 2.72
N VAL A 84 -3.93 4.13 3.40
CA VAL A 84 -3.60 2.71 3.48
C VAL A 84 -4.78 1.86 3.04
N VAL A 85 -4.50 0.83 2.25
CA VAL A 85 -5.44 -0.26 1.94
C VAL A 85 -4.84 -1.55 2.48
N PHE A 86 -5.44 -2.08 3.54
CA PHE A 86 -5.01 -3.31 4.17
C PHE A 86 -5.58 -4.55 3.48
N GLN A 87 -4.97 -5.70 3.68
CA GLN A 87 -5.46 -7.00 3.28
C GLN A 87 -6.90 -7.25 3.77
N GLN A 88 -7.18 -6.91 5.03
CA GLN A 88 -8.53 -6.78 5.54
C GLN A 88 -9.05 -5.39 5.16
N LEU A 89 -10.06 -5.31 4.29
CA LEU A 89 -10.49 -4.07 3.65
C LEU A 89 -11.23 -3.10 4.58
N PHE A 90 -11.63 -3.55 5.77
CA PHE A 90 -12.35 -2.75 6.77
C PHE A 90 -13.54 -1.98 6.18
N LEU A 91 -14.32 -2.64 5.32
CA LEU A 91 -15.59 -2.09 4.85
C LEU A 91 -16.64 -2.27 5.95
N TRP A 92 -17.41 -1.21 6.18
CA TRP A 92 -18.52 -1.24 7.15
C TRP A 92 -19.66 -2.07 6.59
N PRO A 93 -20.05 -3.20 7.21
CA PRO A 93 -20.99 -4.15 6.63
C PRO A 93 -22.43 -3.62 6.54
N HIS A 94 -22.78 -2.66 7.39
CA HIS A 94 -24.10 -2.00 7.43
C HIS A 94 -24.20 -0.76 6.54
N LEU A 95 -23.16 -0.42 5.81
CA LEU A 95 -23.14 0.66 4.83
C LEU A 95 -23.05 0.06 3.43
N THR A 96 -23.73 0.66 2.46
CA THR A 96 -23.53 0.33 1.04
C THR A 96 -22.09 0.62 0.63
N LEU A 97 -21.63 0.06 -0.49
CA LEU A 97 -20.28 0.32 -1.01
C LEU A 97 -20.08 1.80 -1.33
N ARG A 98 -21.11 2.47 -1.87
CA ARG A 98 -21.12 3.93 -2.06
C ARG A 98 -20.89 4.68 -0.74
N GLN A 99 -21.63 4.32 0.29
CA GLN A 99 -21.48 4.95 1.62
C GLN A 99 -20.11 4.71 2.23
N ASN A 100 -19.53 3.51 2.02
CA ASN A 100 -18.16 3.21 2.44
C ASN A 100 -17.14 4.12 1.77
N ILE A 101 -17.27 4.39 0.46
CA ILE A 101 -16.39 5.31 -0.29
C ILE A 101 -16.51 6.73 0.23
N LEU A 102 -17.72 7.18 0.52
CA LEU A 102 -17.99 8.56 0.93
C LEU A 102 -17.67 8.84 2.40
N LEU A 103 -17.47 7.81 3.22
CA LEU A 103 -17.26 7.94 4.65
C LEU A 103 -16.15 8.94 5.05
N PRO A 104 -14.96 8.91 4.44
CA PRO A 104 -13.86 9.80 4.81
C PRO A 104 -14.05 11.26 4.40
N VAL A 105 -15.01 11.56 3.51
CA VAL A 105 -15.21 12.88 2.91
C VAL A 105 -16.54 13.55 3.27
N LYS A 106 -17.27 13.03 4.26
CA LYS A 106 -18.61 13.52 4.68
C LYS A 106 -18.69 15.03 4.98
N ARG A 107 -17.56 15.65 5.32
CA ARG A 107 -17.48 17.08 5.71
C ARG A 107 -16.90 17.97 4.59
N ARG A 108 -16.66 17.42 3.39
CA ARG A 108 -16.14 18.17 2.24
C ARG A 108 -17.28 18.71 1.40
N ASP A 109 -16.95 19.60 0.46
CA ASP A 109 -17.92 20.15 -0.50
C ASP A 109 -18.66 19.03 -1.25
N PRO A 110 -20.02 18.98 -1.18
CA PRO A 110 -20.80 17.91 -1.79
C PRO A 110 -20.65 17.81 -3.31
N ALA A 111 -20.50 18.93 -4.03
CA ALA A 111 -20.38 18.94 -5.48
C ALA A 111 -19.05 18.29 -5.91
N ALA A 112 -17.93 18.70 -5.32
CA ALA A 112 -16.61 18.13 -5.58
C ALA A 112 -16.56 16.62 -5.20
N VAL A 113 -17.20 16.24 -4.10
CA VAL A 113 -17.30 14.84 -3.67
C VAL A 113 -18.08 13.98 -4.69
N GLN A 114 -19.22 14.47 -5.21
CA GLN A 114 -20.00 13.72 -6.21
C GLN A 114 -19.25 13.62 -7.54
N GLN A 115 -18.58 14.69 -7.97
CA GLN A 115 -17.75 14.65 -9.17
C GLN A 115 -16.63 13.59 -9.03
N LYS A 116 -15.86 13.61 -7.93
CA LYS A 116 -14.79 12.64 -7.69
C LYS A 116 -15.32 11.21 -7.59
N LEU A 117 -16.48 11.00 -6.96
CA LEU A 117 -17.12 9.69 -6.90
C LEU A 117 -17.48 9.18 -8.30
N ALA A 118 -18.02 10.05 -9.18
CA ALA A 118 -18.35 9.67 -10.55
C ALA A 118 -17.08 9.26 -11.32
N GLU A 119 -16.02 10.06 -11.25
CA GLU A 119 -14.72 9.74 -11.87
C GLU A 119 -14.18 8.37 -11.42
N LEU A 120 -14.16 8.10 -10.10
CA LEU A 120 -13.68 6.84 -9.55
C LEU A 120 -14.61 5.66 -9.87
N THR A 121 -15.93 5.92 -10.00
CA THR A 121 -16.90 4.90 -10.39
C THR A 121 -16.68 4.43 -11.82
N GLU A 122 -16.41 5.36 -12.73
CA GLU A 122 -16.06 5.05 -14.11
C GLU A 122 -14.70 4.37 -14.20
N LEU A 123 -13.66 4.97 -13.58
CA LEU A 123 -12.28 4.49 -13.59
C LEU A 123 -12.17 3.02 -13.12
N PHE A 124 -12.92 2.65 -12.10
CA PHE A 124 -12.85 1.32 -11.49
C PHE A 124 -14.00 0.40 -11.90
N GLY A 125 -14.87 0.83 -12.83
CA GLY A 125 -15.98 0.03 -13.32
C GLY A 125 -16.92 -0.42 -12.21
N MET A 126 -17.37 0.51 -11.33
CA MET A 126 -18.12 0.15 -10.11
C MET A 126 -19.63 0.41 -10.20
N ALA A 127 -20.15 0.97 -11.30
CA ALA A 127 -21.52 1.46 -11.41
C ALA A 127 -22.58 0.42 -11.00
N GLU A 128 -22.40 -0.84 -11.39
CA GLU A 128 -23.40 -1.91 -11.20
C GLU A 128 -23.55 -2.38 -9.74
N PHE A 129 -22.54 -2.12 -8.87
CA PHE A 129 -22.54 -2.67 -7.52
C PHE A 129 -22.39 -1.64 -6.40
N LEU A 130 -22.26 -0.34 -6.70
CA LEU A 130 -22.08 0.71 -5.68
C LEU A 130 -23.18 0.77 -4.61
N ASN A 131 -24.40 0.42 -4.98
CA ASN A 131 -25.54 0.46 -4.06
C ASN A 131 -25.75 -0.83 -3.28
N ARG A 132 -24.93 -1.86 -3.53
CA ARG A 132 -24.95 -3.12 -2.77
C ARG A 132 -24.20 -2.99 -1.46
N TYR A 133 -24.48 -3.91 -0.55
CA TYR A 133 -23.71 -4.06 0.69
C TYR A 133 -22.48 -4.95 0.47
N PRO A 134 -21.44 -4.86 1.32
CA PRO A 134 -20.23 -5.67 1.18
C PRO A 134 -20.50 -7.18 1.05
N ASN A 135 -21.44 -7.74 1.82
CA ASN A 135 -21.80 -9.16 1.78
C ASN A 135 -22.50 -9.61 0.48
N GLU A 136 -22.91 -8.69 -0.36
CA GLU A 136 -23.58 -8.94 -1.65
C GLU A 136 -22.63 -8.84 -2.84
N THR A 137 -21.32 -8.73 -2.57
CA THR A 137 -20.32 -8.41 -3.60
C THR A 137 -19.08 -9.30 -3.50
N SER A 138 -18.41 -9.50 -4.64
CA SER A 138 -17.18 -10.28 -4.69
C SER A 138 -16.02 -9.57 -4.00
N ARG A 139 -15.01 -10.32 -3.59
CA ARG A 139 -13.80 -9.77 -2.97
C ARG A 139 -13.12 -8.72 -3.85
N GLY A 140 -13.05 -8.94 -5.17
CA GLY A 140 -12.46 -7.98 -6.11
C GLY A 140 -13.28 -6.68 -6.24
N GLN A 141 -14.63 -6.76 -6.15
CA GLN A 141 -15.48 -5.58 -6.08
C GLN A 141 -15.21 -4.79 -4.80
N GLN A 142 -15.11 -5.46 -3.67
CA GLN A 142 -14.78 -4.85 -2.39
C GLN A 142 -13.40 -4.18 -2.40
N GLN A 143 -12.40 -4.77 -3.08
CA GLN A 143 -11.06 -4.18 -3.18
C GLN A 143 -11.04 -2.90 -4.01
N ARG A 144 -11.74 -2.89 -5.16
CA ARG A 144 -11.90 -1.65 -5.95
C ARG A 144 -12.56 -0.55 -5.14
N VAL A 145 -13.54 -0.87 -4.31
CA VAL A 145 -14.18 0.07 -3.38
C VAL A 145 -13.22 0.57 -2.31
N ALA A 146 -12.38 -0.30 -1.74
CA ALA A 146 -11.39 0.10 -0.74
C ALA A 146 -10.32 1.03 -1.34
N LEU A 147 -9.86 0.76 -2.57
CA LEU A 147 -8.98 1.67 -3.32
C LEU A 147 -9.68 3.00 -3.62
N ALA A 148 -10.92 2.97 -4.12
CA ALA A 148 -11.69 4.19 -4.37
C ALA A 148 -11.88 5.02 -3.09
N ARG A 149 -12.20 4.38 -1.96
CA ARG A 149 -12.29 5.05 -0.65
C ARG A 149 -11.00 5.76 -0.26
N ALA A 150 -9.85 5.13 -0.48
CA ALA A 150 -8.56 5.75 -0.23
C ALA A 150 -8.30 6.95 -1.14
N LEU A 151 -8.66 6.86 -2.43
CA LEU A 151 -8.48 7.90 -3.44
C LEU A 151 -9.44 9.09 -3.29
N MET A 152 -10.58 8.94 -2.61
CA MET A 152 -11.48 10.07 -2.30
C MET A 152 -10.78 11.19 -1.53
N LEU A 153 -9.68 10.88 -0.86
CA LEU A 153 -8.90 11.84 -0.08
C LEU A 153 -7.89 12.63 -0.92
N ASN A 154 -7.72 12.28 -2.22
CA ASN A 154 -6.69 12.79 -3.12
C ASN A 154 -5.28 12.63 -2.51
N PRO A 155 -4.88 11.41 -2.10
CA PRO A 155 -3.60 11.17 -1.48
C PRO A 155 -2.46 11.34 -2.50
N ARG A 156 -1.27 11.67 -1.99
CA ARG A 156 -0.02 11.59 -2.78
C ARG A 156 0.60 10.20 -2.74
N TYR A 157 0.28 9.42 -1.68
CA TYR A 157 0.79 8.06 -1.48
C TYR A 157 -0.31 7.12 -1.03
N ILE A 158 -0.29 5.91 -1.60
CA ILE A 158 -1.14 4.79 -1.16
C ILE A 158 -0.25 3.63 -0.78
N LEU A 159 -0.42 3.10 0.43
CA LEU A 159 0.24 1.89 0.89
C LEU A 159 -0.76 0.73 0.80
N CYS A 160 -0.40 -0.32 0.07
CA CYS A 160 -1.26 -1.48 -0.19
C CYS A 160 -0.65 -2.72 0.44
N ASP A 161 -1.35 -3.33 1.39
CA ASP A 161 -0.92 -4.55 2.07
C ASP A 161 -1.69 -5.76 1.50
N GLU A 162 -1.03 -6.57 0.68
CA GLU A 162 -1.53 -7.84 0.11
C GLU A 162 -2.93 -7.77 -0.52
N ILE A 163 -3.23 -6.67 -1.22
CA ILE A 163 -4.57 -6.40 -1.78
C ILE A 163 -5.01 -7.40 -2.86
N THR A 164 -4.17 -8.33 -3.28
CA THR A 164 -4.47 -9.34 -4.31
C THR A 164 -4.53 -10.76 -3.77
N SER A 165 -4.29 -10.99 -2.48
CA SER A 165 -4.08 -12.32 -1.89
C SER A 165 -5.28 -13.28 -1.93
N ALA A 166 -6.51 -12.77 -2.16
CA ALA A 166 -7.73 -13.57 -2.17
C ALA A 166 -8.51 -13.41 -3.49
N LEU A 167 -7.80 -13.11 -4.58
CA LEU A 167 -8.38 -12.85 -5.89
C LEU A 167 -8.02 -13.94 -6.90
N ASP A 168 -8.96 -14.24 -7.79
CA ASP A 168 -8.68 -14.97 -9.00
C ASP A 168 -7.89 -14.12 -10.02
N VAL A 169 -7.39 -14.78 -11.09
CA VAL A 169 -6.50 -14.15 -12.08
C VAL A 169 -7.17 -12.97 -12.79
N GLU A 170 -8.47 -13.04 -13.08
CA GLU A 170 -9.21 -11.97 -13.74
C GLU A 170 -9.33 -10.74 -12.84
N GLN A 171 -9.64 -10.96 -11.56
CA GLN A 171 -9.75 -9.89 -10.58
C GLN A 171 -8.39 -9.24 -10.26
N VAL A 172 -7.32 -10.02 -10.23
CA VAL A 172 -5.94 -9.51 -10.13
C VAL A 172 -5.64 -8.56 -11.28
N GLY A 173 -6.03 -8.94 -12.52
CA GLY A 173 -5.88 -8.07 -13.70
C GLY A 173 -6.57 -6.71 -13.51
N LYS A 174 -7.83 -6.71 -13.06
CA LYS A 174 -8.60 -5.48 -12.80
C LYS A 174 -7.98 -4.59 -11.72
N VAL A 175 -7.46 -5.18 -10.64
CA VAL A 175 -6.76 -4.41 -9.59
C VAL A 175 -5.45 -3.84 -10.12
N LEU A 176 -4.72 -4.57 -10.96
CA LEU A 176 -3.51 -4.07 -11.63
C LEU A 176 -3.80 -2.85 -12.51
N GLU A 177 -4.85 -2.92 -13.32
CA GLU A 177 -5.32 -1.78 -14.13
C GLU A 177 -5.62 -0.58 -13.25
N CYS A 178 -6.35 -0.76 -12.14
CA CYS A 178 -6.63 0.29 -11.18
C CYS A 178 -5.35 0.92 -10.61
N LEU A 179 -4.36 0.11 -10.22
CA LEU A 179 -3.09 0.64 -9.69
C LEU A 179 -2.29 1.40 -10.75
N ASN A 180 -2.29 0.95 -12.00
CA ASN A 180 -1.64 1.66 -13.09
C ASN A 180 -2.29 3.03 -13.33
N LEU A 181 -3.61 3.10 -13.36
CA LEU A 181 -4.35 4.35 -13.49
C LEU A 181 -4.07 5.32 -12.32
N VAL A 182 -3.99 4.80 -11.09
CA VAL A 182 -3.60 5.58 -9.91
C VAL A 182 -2.18 6.14 -10.03
N ARG A 183 -1.23 5.32 -10.47
CA ARG A 183 0.15 5.75 -10.76
C ARG A 183 0.20 6.85 -11.82
N GLU A 184 -0.56 6.71 -12.92
CA GLU A 184 -0.64 7.70 -14.01
C GLU A 184 -1.21 9.05 -13.55
N GLN A 185 -2.03 9.05 -12.50
CA GLN A 185 -2.48 10.27 -11.82
C GLN A 185 -1.41 10.90 -10.90
N GLY A 186 -0.18 10.36 -10.89
CA GLY A 186 0.94 10.90 -10.11
C GLY A 186 0.98 10.41 -8.66
N VAL A 187 0.16 9.44 -8.26
CA VAL A 187 0.17 8.87 -6.90
C VAL A 187 1.32 7.86 -6.77
N GLY A 188 2.12 7.99 -5.72
CA GLY A 188 3.12 6.99 -5.34
C GLY A 188 2.47 5.79 -4.64
N VAL A 189 2.82 4.57 -5.01
CA VAL A 189 2.24 3.34 -4.46
C VAL A 189 3.33 2.47 -3.84
N LEU A 190 3.17 2.10 -2.57
CA LEU A 190 3.90 0.99 -1.97
C LEU A 190 2.99 -0.25 -2.00
N LEU A 191 3.45 -1.33 -2.61
CA LEU A 191 2.68 -2.55 -2.80
C LEU A 191 3.38 -3.73 -2.10
N ILE A 192 2.80 -4.24 -1.02
CA ILE A 192 3.20 -5.53 -0.46
C ILE A 192 2.44 -6.63 -1.20
N THR A 193 3.16 -7.59 -1.76
CA THR A 193 2.56 -8.73 -2.46
C THR A 193 3.47 -9.95 -2.43
N HIS A 194 2.88 -11.13 -2.49
CA HIS A 194 3.58 -12.41 -2.74
C HIS A 194 3.47 -12.85 -4.21
N GLN A 195 2.67 -12.16 -5.01
CA GLN A 195 2.45 -12.51 -6.41
C GLN A 195 3.52 -11.86 -7.30
N ILE A 196 4.59 -12.60 -7.59
CA ILE A 196 5.73 -12.09 -8.40
C ILE A 196 5.28 -11.69 -9.81
N GLY A 197 4.39 -12.45 -10.43
CA GLY A 197 3.83 -12.10 -11.74
C GLY A 197 3.04 -10.77 -11.73
N PHE A 198 2.39 -10.45 -10.62
CA PHE A 198 1.73 -9.16 -10.42
C PHE A 198 2.78 -8.04 -10.25
N ALA A 199 3.79 -8.23 -9.39
CA ALA A 199 4.86 -7.27 -9.20
C ALA A 199 5.60 -6.98 -10.51
N ARG A 200 5.95 -8.01 -11.31
CA ARG A 200 6.59 -7.86 -12.63
C ARG A 200 5.80 -7.01 -13.64
N ARG A 201 4.48 -6.94 -13.53
CA ARG A 201 3.64 -6.15 -14.44
C ARG A 201 3.35 -4.74 -13.95
N SER A 202 3.50 -4.49 -12.65
CA SER A 202 3.03 -3.24 -12.03
C SER A 202 4.14 -2.37 -11.47
N CYS A 203 5.23 -2.93 -10.93
CA CYS A 203 6.21 -2.13 -10.19
C CYS A 203 7.25 -1.47 -11.10
N ASN A 204 7.77 -0.35 -10.62
CA ASN A 204 8.93 0.36 -11.15
C ASN A 204 10.18 0.01 -10.35
N GLU A 205 10.00 -0.16 -9.03
CA GLU A 205 11.06 -0.47 -8.09
C GLU A 205 10.67 -1.66 -7.21
N VAL A 206 11.67 -2.37 -6.73
CA VAL A 206 11.55 -3.54 -5.86
C VAL A 206 12.42 -3.35 -4.64
N VAL A 207 11.86 -3.65 -3.48
CA VAL A 207 12.57 -3.77 -2.21
C VAL A 207 12.32 -5.18 -1.69
N PHE A 208 13.38 -5.97 -1.52
CA PHE A 208 13.30 -7.30 -0.94
C PHE A 208 13.81 -7.26 0.50
N ILE A 209 12.93 -7.64 1.45
CA ILE A 209 13.21 -7.70 2.88
C ILE A 209 13.20 -9.13 3.38
N ASP A 210 14.24 -9.52 4.11
CA ASP A 210 14.33 -10.81 4.78
C ASP A 210 15.04 -10.67 6.12
N GLY A 211 14.59 -11.43 7.14
CA GLY A 211 15.16 -11.35 8.49
C GLY A 211 15.12 -9.93 9.09
N GLY A 212 14.15 -9.11 8.69
CA GLY A 212 14.01 -7.73 9.18
C GLY A 212 15.01 -6.73 8.60
N GLN A 213 15.69 -7.06 7.49
CA GLN A 213 16.64 -6.18 6.80
C GLN A 213 16.34 -6.09 5.31
N VAL A 214 16.65 -4.95 4.69
CA VAL A 214 16.63 -4.84 3.23
C VAL A 214 17.84 -5.58 2.66
N VAL A 215 17.56 -6.68 1.96
CA VAL A 215 18.60 -7.53 1.33
C VAL A 215 18.92 -7.03 -0.06
N GLU A 216 17.91 -6.56 -0.79
CA GLU A 216 18.09 -6.06 -2.15
C GLU A 216 17.08 -4.94 -2.45
N HIS A 217 17.54 -3.94 -3.21
CA HIS A 217 16.74 -2.83 -3.69
C HIS A 217 17.18 -2.43 -5.10
N GLY A 218 16.23 -2.14 -5.97
CA GLY A 218 16.51 -1.66 -7.33
C GLY A 218 15.28 -1.63 -8.22
N GLY A 219 15.51 -1.60 -9.53
CA GLY A 219 14.44 -1.55 -10.53
C GLY A 219 13.75 -2.90 -10.74
N GLN A 220 12.69 -2.88 -11.54
CA GLN A 220 11.88 -4.05 -11.89
C GLN A 220 12.70 -5.22 -12.48
N GLU A 221 13.82 -4.93 -13.13
CA GLU A 221 14.70 -5.94 -13.73
C GLU A 221 15.24 -6.95 -12.72
N GLN A 222 15.31 -6.58 -11.42
CA GLN A 222 15.75 -7.48 -10.36
C GLN A 222 14.76 -8.63 -10.08
N LEU A 223 13.51 -8.50 -10.50
CA LEU A 223 12.55 -9.61 -10.48
C LEU A 223 12.87 -10.70 -11.51
N ILE A 224 13.72 -10.42 -12.50
CA ILE A 224 14.18 -11.33 -13.53
C ILE A 224 15.63 -11.76 -13.27
N GLN A 225 16.47 -10.78 -12.89
CA GLN A 225 17.89 -10.96 -12.63
C GLN A 225 18.27 -10.41 -11.24
N PRO A 226 17.92 -11.12 -10.16
CA PRO A 226 18.28 -10.71 -8.81
C PRO A 226 19.80 -10.70 -8.64
N ARG A 227 20.31 -9.75 -7.85
CA ARG A 227 21.74 -9.60 -7.58
C ARG A 227 22.21 -10.47 -6.43
N THR A 228 21.31 -10.80 -5.50
CA THR A 228 21.63 -11.59 -4.31
C THR A 228 21.09 -13.02 -4.45
N ASP A 229 21.88 -13.99 -4.00
CA ASP A 229 21.47 -15.41 -3.99
C ASP A 229 20.19 -15.62 -3.17
N ARG A 230 20.03 -14.87 -2.09
CA ARG A 230 18.86 -14.97 -1.20
C ARG A 230 17.58 -14.53 -1.91
N PHE A 231 17.60 -13.45 -2.68
CA PHE A 231 16.45 -13.02 -3.45
C PHE A 231 16.16 -13.98 -4.61
N ALA A 232 17.20 -14.48 -5.28
CA ALA A 232 17.05 -15.50 -6.32
C ALA A 232 16.36 -16.78 -5.79
N GLN A 233 16.76 -17.25 -4.60
CA GLN A 233 16.11 -18.39 -3.94
C GLN A 233 14.64 -18.11 -3.61
N PHE A 234 14.35 -16.92 -3.07
CA PHE A 234 12.97 -16.52 -2.77
C PHE A 234 12.08 -16.52 -4.02
N LEU A 235 12.54 -15.93 -5.13
CA LEU A 235 11.79 -15.90 -6.38
C LEU A 235 11.51 -17.31 -6.90
N LYS A 236 12.52 -18.19 -6.91
CA LYS A 236 12.35 -19.62 -7.31
C LYS A 236 11.32 -20.34 -6.43
N MET A 237 11.35 -20.12 -5.11
CA MET A 237 10.39 -20.76 -4.20
C MET A 237 8.95 -20.30 -4.46
N VAL A 238 8.75 -18.99 -4.70
CA VAL A 238 7.41 -18.46 -4.99
C VAL A 238 6.90 -18.94 -6.35
N GLU A 239 7.76 -18.98 -7.37
CA GLU A 239 7.40 -19.48 -8.71
C GLU A 239 7.07 -20.99 -8.70
N ALA A 240 7.72 -21.77 -7.85
CA ALA A 240 7.43 -23.20 -7.72
C ALA A 240 6.14 -23.51 -6.91
N ALA A 241 5.62 -22.53 -6.16
CA ALA A 241 4.41 -22.66 -5.36
C ALA A 241 3.12 -22.25 -6.12
N HIS A 242 3.27 -21.72 -7.34
CA HIS A 242 2.20 -21.26 -8.23
C HIS A 242 2.25 -21.94 -9.59
#